data_6980aa7dc6dddff86e5ae285148fdc29
#
_entry.id   6980aa7dc6dddff86e5ae285148fdc29
#
_cell.length_a   1.000
_cell.length_b   1.000
_cell.length_c   1.000
_cell.angle_alpha   90.00
_cell.angle_beta   90.00
_cell.angle_gamma   90.00
#
_symmetry.space_group_name_H-M   'P 1'
#
loop_
_entity.id
_entity.type
_entity.pdbx_description
1 polymer ?
#
loop_
_entity_poly.entity_id
_entity_poly.type
_entity_poly.pdbx_seq_one_letter_code
_entity_poly.pdbx_strand_id
1 'polypeptide(L)'
;MSMGSNFQESFQKALCSMEEGLNGLNSLVEKSVFPDDDEITSELTIPGPKRIFYVADAIRKGWSIEKIYSLTKIDYWFLDQIKELIDIEEKLYDSNIEELDKDYLQEIKEKGFSDSRIAEMIGVPEDELREHRKKRNVYPIYRRVDTCAAEFETSTCYMYSSYGGKCESNPTTKKKILVIGSGPNRIGQGIEFDYCCVHASLAMQEEGYESIMVNCNPETVSTDYDVSNRLYFEPITSEKILDIIDIENPEGVIIQFGGQTPLKLADVLSDKGVNILGTNVDAIDRSEDRERFQELVNKLNLKQPTNGTAKNQREALKKAEKIGFPIVVRPSYVLGGRAMQLVNNTKELEKYLNEAVEVSNSKPILLDSYLTDAIEVDVDVVSDGINIEIGGILQHIEQAGIPVSYTHLRAHETRGNLVCRLLLE
;
A
#
# COMPACT_ATOMS: atom_id res chain seq x y z
N MET A 1 -2.89 -11.86 -5.01
CA MET A 1 -2.58 -13.29 -4.66
C MET A 1 -1.59 -13.28 -3.52
N SER A 2 -1.60 -14.31 -2.69
CA SER A 2 -0.55 -14.48 -1.68
C SER A 2 -0.17 -15.95 -1.58
N MET A 3 1.06 -16.19 -1.14
CA MET A 3 1.62 -17.53 -1.06
C MET A 3 1.99 -17.84 0.39
N GLY A 4 1.76 -19.08 0.79
CA GLY A 4 2.09 -19.58 2.12
C GLY A 4 2.25 -21.09 2.09
N SER A 5 2.83 -21.64 3.15
CA SER A 5 3.01 -23.10 3.30
C SER A 5 1.71 -23.82 3.70
N ASN A 6 0.72 -23.06 4.15
CA ASN A 6 -0.61 -23.56 4.50
C ASN A 6 -1.66 -22.48 4.19
N PHE A 7 -2.94 -22.86 4.29
CA PHE A 7 -4.06 -21.96 4.00
C PHE A 7 -4.07 -20.73 4.91
N GLN A 8 -3.88 -20.89 6.21
CA GLN A 8 -3.96 -19.80 7.18
C GLN A 8 -2.88 -18.75 6.94
N GLU A 9 -1.65 -19.17 6.65
CA GLU A 9 -0.54 -18.27 6.29
C GLU A 9 -0.86 -17.48 5.00
N SER A 10 -1.26 -18.15 3.93
CA SER A 10 -1.59 -17.47 2.67
C SER A 10 -2.80 -16.56 2.81
N PHE A 11 -3.80 -16.98 3.59
CA PHE A 11 -5.01 -16.20 3.84
C PHE A 11 -4.72 -14.90 4.60
N GLN A 12 -3.97 -14.94 5.70
CA GLN A 12 -3.60 -13.76 6.46
C GLN A 12 -2.71 -12.80 5.65
N LYS A 13 -1.75 -13.33 4.90
CA LYS A 13 -0.97 -12.53 3.95
C LYS A 13 -1.84 -11.85 2.89
N ALA A 14 -2.87 -12.55 2.38
CA ALA A 14 -3.82 -11.96 1.43
C ALA A 14 -4.54 -10.75 2.04
N LEU A 15 -5.01 -10.86 3.28
CA LEU A 15 -5.66 -9.75 3.98
C LEU A 15 -4.72 -8.53 4.13
N CYS A 16 -3.47 -8.76 4.54
CA CYS A 16 -2.47 -7.69 4.63
C CYS A 16 -2.16 -7.06 3.25
N SER A 17 -2.15 -7.88 2.18
CA SER A 17 -1.85 -7.41 0.82
C SER A 17 -2.94 -6.53 0.21
N MET A 18 -4.15 -6.49 0.76
CA MET A 18 -5.23 -5.62 0.27
C MET A 18 -5.00 -4.15 0.56
N GLU A 19 -4.12 -3.82 1.49
CA GLU A 19 -3.76 -2.46 1.89
C GLU A 19 -4.93 -1.55 2.27
N GLU A 20 -5.93 -2.12 2.92
CA GLU A 20 -7.09 -1.41 3.47
C GLU A 20 -6.87 -0.98 4.94
N GLY A 21 -5.62 -1.00 5.42
CA GLY A 21 -5.28 -0.69 6.80
C GLY A 21 -5.54 -1.84 7.78
N LEU A 22 -5.70 -3.06 7.24
CA LEU A 22 -5.94 -4.28 8.02
C LEU A 22 -4.66 -5.12 8.05
N ASN A 23 -4.37 -5.73 9.19
CA ASN A 23 -3.19 -6.56 9.40
C ASN A 23 -3.52 -8.03 9.69
N GLY A 24 -4.75 -8.42 9.40
CA GLY A 24 -5.30 -9.77 9.57
C GLY A 24 -6.84 -9.75 9.57
N LEU A 25 -7.44 -10.62 10.35
CA LEU A 25 -8.89 -10.70 10.56
C LEU A 25 -9.39 -9.64 11.57
N ASN A 26 -9.08 -8.36 11.32
CA ASN A 26 -9.54 -7.28 12.17
C ASN A 26 -11.08 -7.20 12.17
N SER A 27 -11.69 -6.85 13.31
CA SER A 27 -13.07 -6.41 13.31
C SER A 27 -13.19 -5.08 12.59
N LEU A 28 -14.24 -4.90 11.78
CA LEU A 28 -14.50 -3.66 11.04
C LEU A 28 -15.19 -2.59 11.89
N VAL A 29 -15.61 -2.93 13.09
CA VAL A 29 -16.19 -2.03 14.08
C VAL A 29 -15.20 -1.77 15.20
N GLU A 30 -15.39 -0.66 15.93
CA GLU A 30 -14.54 -0.35 17.09
C GLU A 30 -14.57 -1.48 18.12
N LYS A 31 -13.41 -1.78 18.72
CA LYS A 31 -13.19 -2.91 19.67
C LYS A 31 -14.22 -3.02 20.82
N SER A 32 -14.96 -1.95 21.10
CA SER A 32 -15.97 -1.89 22.17
C SER A 32 -17.40 -2.21 21.72
N VAL A 33 -17.64 -2.31 20.41
CA VAL A 33 -18.98 -2.50 19.85
C VAL A 33 -18.92 -3.57 18.77
N PHE A 34 -19.25 -4.81 19.12
CA PHE A 34 -19.46 -5.84 18.10
C PHE A 34 -20.69 -5.48 17.26
N PRO A 35 -20.68 -5.80 15.95
CA PRO A 35 -21.86 -5.66 15.11
C PRO A 35 -23.04 -6.38 15.76
N ASP A 36 -24.26 -5.88 15.60
CA ASP A 36 -25.42 -6.57 16.12
C ASP A 36 -25.70 -7.88 15.33
N ASP A 37 -26.54 -8.74 15.87
CA ASP A 37 -26.80 -10.05 15.26
C ASP A 37 -27.56 -9.94 13.95
N ASP A 38 -28.35 -8.90 13.76
CA ASP A 38 -29.09 -8.65 12.52
C ASP A 38 -28.15 -8.16 11.42
N GLU A 39 -27.22 -7.27 11.75
CA GLU A 39 -26.16 -6.82 10.85
C GLU A 39 -25.28 -7.99 10.40
N ILE A 40 -24.77 -8.79 11.36
CA ILE A 40 -23.98 -9.98 11.06
C ILE A 40 -24.78 -10.94 10.16
N THR A 41 -26.04 -11.20 10.46
CA THR A 41 -26.89 -12.10 9.67
C THR A 41 -27.05 -11.60 8.23
N SER A 42 -27.28 -10.29 8.06
CA SER A 42 -27.38 -9.65 6.74
C SER A 42 -26.11 -9.80 5.93
N GLU A 43 -24.96 -9.43 6.51
CA GLU A 43 -23.65 -9.46 5.85
C GLU A 43 -23.17 -10.89 5.56
N LEU A 44 -23.54 -11.86 6.38
CA LEU A 44 -23.24 -13.28 6.12
C LEU A 44 -24.13 -13.86 5.00
N THR A 45 -25.37 -13.42 4.88
CA THR A 45 -26.32 -13.92 3.89
C THR A 45 -26.05 -13.35 2.50
N ILE A 46 -25.72 -12.07 2.42
CA ILE A 46 -25.47 -11.36 1.15
C ILE A 46 -23.96 -11.33 0.89
N PRO A 47 -23.45 -12.00 -0.18
CA PRO A 47 -22.02 -12.00 -0.47
C PRO A 47 -21.50 -10.60 -0.80
N GLY A 48 -20.80 -9.96 0.14
CA GLY A 48 -20.15 -8.68 -0.01
C GLY A 48 -18.63 -8.78 0.19
N PRO A 49 -17.86 -7.74 -0.16
CA PRO A 49 -16.40 -7.73 -0.02
C PRO A 49 -15.93 -7.81 1.44
N LYS A 50 -16.78 -7.42 2.39
CA LYS A 50 -16.48 -7.43 3.83
C LYS A 50 -16.92 -8.71 4.54
N ARG A 51 -17.60 -9.61 3.85
CA ARG A 51 -18.22 -10.81 4.42
C ARG A 51 -17.29 -11.63 5.30
N ILE A 52 -16.01 -11.75 4.90
CA ILE A 52 -15.04 -12.58 5.61
C ILE A 52 -14.73 -12.05 7.03
N PHE A 53 -14.75 -10.75 7.22
CA PHE A 53 -14.56 -10.11 8.52
C PHE A 53 -15.77 -10.34 9.43
N TYR A 54 -16.98 -10.31 8.88
CA TYR A 54 -18.21 -10.66 9.62
C TYR A 54 -18.28 -12.15 9.97
N VAL A 55 -17.66 -13.04 9.18
CA VAL A 55 -17.47 -14.45 9.57
C VAL A 55 -16.58 -14.52 10.81
N ALA A 56 -15.48 -13.79 10.86
CA ALA A 56 -14.60 -13.73 12.02
C ALA A 56 -15.33 -13.15 13.25
N ASP A 57 -16.09 -12.07 13.09
CA ASP A 57 -16.85 -11.45 14.18
C ASP A 57 -17.97 -12.34 14.70
N ALA A 58 -18.65 -13.11 13.83
CA ALA A 58 -19.62 -14.12 14.24
C ALA A 58 -18.99 -15.22 15.12
N ILE A 59 -17.78 -15.67 14.74
CA ILE A 59 -17.03 -16.67 15.53
C ILE A 59 -16.64 -16.07 16.91
N ARG A 60 -16.11 -14.84 16.96
CA ARG A 60 -15.79 -14.12 18.20
C ARG A 60 -17.00 -13.95 19.13
N LYS A 61 -18.20 -13.81 18.55
CA LYS A 61 -19.48 -13.79 19.32
C LYS A 61 -19.95 -15.18 19.76
N GLY A 62 -19.22 -16.24 19.43
CA GLY A 62 -19.56 -17.61 19.83
C GLY A 62 -20.63 -18.27 18.95
N TRP A 63 -20.87 -17.78 17.72
CA TRP A 63 -21.77 -18.47 16.81
C TRP A 63 -21.19 -19.81 16.37
N SER A 64 -22.07 -20.84 16.29
CA SER A 64 -21.60 -22.15 15.83
C SER A 64 -21.28 -22.15 14.35
N ILE A 65 -20.33 -23.00 13.96
CA ILE A 65 -19.91 -23.18 12.57
C ILE A 65 -21.10 -23.60 11.69
N GLU A 66 -22.02 -24.42 12.23
CA GLU A 66 -23.24 -24.83 11.52
C GLU A 66 -24.16 -23.64 11.21
N LYS A 67 -24.32 -22.71 12.18
CA LYS A 67 -25.08 -21.47 11.96
C LYS A 67 -24.45 -20.62 10.87
N ILE A 68 -23.13 -20.39 10.93
CA ILE A 68 -22.41 -19.63 9.93
C ILE A 68 -22.48 -20.29 8.55
N TYR A 69 -22.28 -21.60 8.47
CA TYR A 69 -22.47 -22.36 7.23
C TYR A 69 -23.87 -22.22 6.64
N SER A 70 -24.90 -22.29 7.49
CA SER A 70 -26.30 -22.19 7.04
C SER A 70 -26.58 -20.87 6.31
N LEU A 71 -25.94 -19.78 6.72
CA LEU A 71 -26.07 -18.44 6.13
C LEU A 71 -25.14 -18.23 4.95
N THR A 72 -23.87 -18.62 5.09
CA THR A 72 -22.81 -18.29 4.12
C THR A 72 -22.64 -19.28 2.99
N LYS A 73 -22.91 -20.57 3.26
CA LYS A 73 -22.54 -21.72 2.41
C LYS A 73 -21.04 -21.87 2.16
N ILE A 74 -20.20 -21.20 2.99
CA ILE A 74 -18.76 -21.42 2.98
C ILE A 74 -18.49 -22.80 3.57
N ASP A 75 -17.68 -23.61 2.89
CA ASP A 75 -17.38 -24.96 3.33
C ASP A 75 -16.82 -25.01 4.76
N TYR A 76 -17.20 -26.05 5.51
CA TYR A 76 -16.81 -26.23 6.91
C TYR A 76 -15.30 -26.17 7.13
N TRP A 77 -14.53 -26.72 6.19
CA TRP A 77 -13.08 -26.72 6.30
C TRP A 77 -12.51 -25.30 6.39
N PHE A 78 -12.98 -24.36 5.54
CA PHE A 78 -12.56 -22.96 5.60
C PHE A 78 -13.00 -22.28 6.89
N LEU A 79 -14.22 -22.56 7.33
CA LEU A 79 -14.72 -21.98 8.59
C LEU A 79 -13.93 -22.47 9.79
N ASP A 80 -13.53 -23.75 9.84
CA ASP A 80 -12.68 -24.32 10.86
C ASP A 80 -11.29 -23.68 10.86
N GLN A 81 -10.70 -23.41 9.68
CA GLN A 81 -9.42 -22.72 9.58
C GLN A 81 -9.49 -21.29 10.14
N ILE A 82 -10.58 -20.56 9.85
CA ILE A 82 -10.79 -19.22 10.40
C ILE A 82 -11.02 -19.28 11.92
N LYS A 83 -11.79 -20.26 12.38
CA LYS A 83 -12.03 -20.45 13.81
C LYS A 83 -10.73 -20.67 14.57
N GLU A 84 -9.82 -21.50 14.06
CA GLU A 84 -8.50 -21.74 14.65
C GLU A 84 -7.68 -20.46 14.79
N LEU A 85 -7.76 -19.55 13.79
CA LEU A 85 -7.11 -18.23 13.87
C LEU A 85 -7.74 -17.36 14.97
N ILE A 86 -9.06 -17.36 15.09
CA ILE A 86 -9.74 -16.59 16.14
C ILE A 86 -9.45 -17.16 17.54
N ASP A 87 -9.41 -18.49 17.69
CA ASP A 87 -9.03 -19.13 18.97
C ASP A 87 -7.59 -18.75 19.40
N ILE A 88 -6.67 -18.51 18.44
CA ILE A 88 -5.32 -18.01 18.73
C ILE A 88 -5.38 -16.51 19.11
N GLU A 89 -6.16 -15.69 18.41
CA GLU A 89 -6.34 -14.28 18.76
C GLU A 89 -6.84 -14.11 20.20
N GLU A 90 -7.83 -14.89 20.63
CA GLU A 90 -8.35 -14.85 21.99
C GLU A 90 -7.25 -15.09 23.02
N LYS A 91 -6.39 -16.08 22.79
CA LYS A 91 -5.24 -16.35 23.68
C LYS A 91 -4.22 -15.21 23.70
N LEU A 92 -3.97 -14.58 22.54
CA LEU A 92 -3.04 -13.47 22.43
C LEU A 92 -3.53 -12.22 23.16
N TYR A 93 -4.83 -11.94 23.17
CA TYR A 93 -5.38 -10.80 23.94
C TYR A 93 -5.16 -10.93 25.45
N ASP A 94 -5.08 -12.14 25.97
CA ASP A 94 -4.82 -12.42 27.38
C ASP A 94 -3.33 -12.58 27.71
N SER A 95 -2.45 -12.56 26.70
CA SER A 95 -1.01 -12.78 26.83
C SER A 95 -0.23 -11.48 26.96
N ASN A 96 0.98 -11.58 27.52
CA ASN A 96 1.97 -10.51 27.48
C ASN A 96 3.21 -10.96 26.68
N ILE A 97 4.10 -10.03 26.33
CA ILE A 97 5.25 -10.30 25.44
C ILE A 97 6.20 -11.36 26.01
N GLU A 98 6.35 -11.45 27.34
CA GLU A 98 7.26 -12.42 27.99
C GLU A 98 6.75 -13.86 27.90
N GLU A 99 5.44 -14.04 27.75
CA GLU A 99 4.80 -15.35 27.59
C GLU A 99 4.95 -15.91 26.17
N LEU A 100 5.33 -15.04 25.21
CA LEU A 100 5.61 -15.45 23.85
C LEU A 100 7.02 -16.08 23.75
N ASP A 101 7.14 -17.34 24.13
CA ASP A 101 8.37 -18.08 23.95
C ASP A 101 8.66 -18.42 22.49
N LYS A 102 9.77 -19.11 22.24
CA LYS A 102 10.19 -19.44 20.87
C LYS A 102 9.17 -20.31 20.15
N ASP A 103 8.67 -21.34 20.83
CA ASP A 103 7.83 -22.36 20.19
C ASP A 103 6.45 -21.78 19.88
N TYR A 104 5.89 -21.00 20.79
CA TYR A 104 4.62 -20.32 20.56
C TYR A 104 4.73 -19.23 19.49
N LEU A 105 5.81 -18.42 19.49
CA LEU A 105 6.07 -17.46 18.41
C LEU A 105 6.19 -18.17 17.06
N GLN A 106 6.89 -19.30 17.01
CA GLN A 106 7.03 -20.08 15.78
C GLN A 106 5.67 -20.56 15.28
N GLU A 107 4.83 -21.12 16.16
CA GLU A 107 3.49 -21.60 15.84
C GLU A 107 2.60 -20.50 15.26
N ILE A 108 2.50 -19.35 15.93
CA ILE A 108 1.64 -18.26 15.45
C ILE A 108 2.16 -17.62 14.16
N LYS A 109 3.48 -17.54 13.97
CA LYS A 109 4.07 -17.07 12.72
C LYS A 109 3.83 -18.06 11.56
N GLU A 110 3.85 -19.37 11.80
CA GLU A 110 3.48 -20.40 10.82
C GLU A 110 2.01 -20.33 10.41
N LYS A 111 1.15 -19.80 11.27
CA LYS A 111 -0.26 -19.50 10.98
C LYS A 111 -0.47 -18.17 10.24
N GLY A 112 0.61 -17.40 9.99
CA GLY A 112 0.61 -16.19 9.19
C GLY A 112 0.30 -14.89 9.93
N PHE A 113 0.29 -14.88 11.26
CA PHE A 113 0.13 -13.65 12.03
C PHE A 113 1.29 -12.69 11.76
N SER A 114 0.98 -11.45 11.38
CA SER A 114 1.98 -10.39 11.23
C SER A 114 2.48 -9.89 12.57
N ASP A 115 3.71 -9.35 12.60
CA ASP A 115 4.25 -8.74 13.82
C ASP A 115 3.33 -7.60 14.29
N SER A 116 2.79 -6.81 13.37
CA SER A 116 1.84 -5.73 13.71
C SER A 116 0.54 -6.24 14.31
N ARG A 117 0.00 -7.38 13.82
CA ARG A 117 -1.23 -7.96 14.38
C ARG A 117 -1.01 -8.51 15.78
N ILE A 118 0.07 -9.24 16.01
CA ILE A 118 0.42 -9.77 17.34
C ILE A 118 0.65 -8.62 18.31
N ALA A 119 1.44 -7.62 17.93
CA ALA A 119 1.75 -6.45 18.74
C ALA A 119 0.49 -5.66 19.14
N GLU A 120 -0.47 -5.50 18.21
CA GLU A 120 -1.75 -4.87 18.47
C GLU A 120 -2.56 -5.63 19.55
N MET A 121 -2.57 -6.97 19.48
CA MET A 121 -3.33 -7.80 20.41
C MET A 121 -2.77 -7.78 21.82
N ILE A 122 -1.43 -7.86 21.96
CA ILE A 122 -0.76 -7.84 23.27
C ILE A 122 -0.47 -6.43 23.79
N GLY A 123 -0.76 -5.39 23.01
CA GLY A 123 -0.63 -3.99 23.42
C GLY A 123 0.78 -3.45 23.50
N VAL A 124 1.70 -3.90 22.61
CA VAL A 124 3.08 -3.42 22.50
C VAL A 124 3.36 -2.80 21.12
N PRO A 125 4.42 -1.99 20.97
CA PRO A 125 4.88 -1.55 19.66
C PRO A 125 5.33 -2.72 18.77
N GLU A 126 5.08 -2.64 17.45
CA GLU A 126 5.52 -3.65 16.47
C GLU A 126 7.04 -3.90 16.54
N ASP A 127 7.82 -2.83 16.68
CA ASP A 127 9.28 -2.91 16.78
C ASP A 127 9.74 -3.72 18.01
N GLU A 128 9.06 -3.57 19.13
CA GLU A 128 9.37 -4.32 20.36
C GLU A 128 9.12 -5.82 20.14
N LEU A 129 8.01 -6.18 19.51
CA LEU A 129 7.71 -7.56 19.17
C LEU A 129 8.73 -8.13 18.17
N ARG A 130 9.10 -7.36 17.13
CA ARG A 130 10.11 -7.76 16.15
C ARG A 130 11.45 -8.07 16.83
N GLU A 131 11.92 -7.20 17.72
CA GLU A 131 13.16 -7.43 18.48
C GLU A 131 13.05 -8.65 19.42
N HIS A 132 11.93 -8.84 20.07
CA HIS A 132 11.64 -9.99 20.92
C HIS A 132 11.70 -11.30 20.11
N ARG A 133 11.08 -11.33 18.92
CA ARG A 133 11.10 -12.45 17.97
C ARG A 133 12.53 -12.77 17.53
N LYS A 134 13.30 -11.75 17.13
CA LYS A 134 14.71 -11.90 16.73
C LYS A 134 15.58 -12.44 17.86
N LYS A 135 15.43 -11.95 19.08
CA LYS A 135 16.16 -12.47 20.26
C LYS A 135 15.88 -13.94 20.54
N ARG A 136 14.72 -14.45 20.16
CA ARG A 136 14.35 -15.86 20.29
C ARG A 136 14.73 -16.72 19.08
N ASN A 137 15.42 -16.14 18.11
CA ASN A 137 15.82 -16.82 16.86
C ASN A 137 14.62 -17.35 16.05
N VAL A 138 13.52 -16.61 16.03
CA VAL A 138 12.37 -16.87 15.14
C VAL A 138 12.47 -15.93 13.95
N TYR A 139 12.88 -16.47 12.81
CA TYR A 139 13.09 -15.76 11.56
C TYR A 139 12.28 -16.41 10.44
N PRO A 140 11.80 -15.63 9.46
CA PRO A 140 11.23 -16.21 8.27
C PRO A 140 12.29 -16.95 7.47
N ILE A 141 11.87 -17.97 6.79
CA ILE A 141 12.59 -18.61 5.70
C ILE A 141 11.93 -18.23 4.38
N TYR A 142 12.64 -18.38 3.28
CA TYR A 142 12.10 -18.12 1.97
C TYR A 142 12.11 -19.40 1.14
N ARG A 143 10.97 -19.72 0.55
CA ARG A 143 10.79 -20.88 -0.33
C ARG A 143 10.61 -20.43 -1.76
N ARG A 144 11.09 -21.24 -2.70
CA ARG A 144 10.81 -21.05 -4.13
C ARG A 144 9.41 -21.51 -4.45
N VAL A 145 8.75 -20.78 -5.35
CA VAL A 145 7.50 -21.23 -5.92
C VAL A 145 7.78 -22.38 -6.87
N ASP A 146 7.24 -23.55 -6.58
CA ASP A 146 7.34 -24.70 -7.46
C ASP A 146 6.33 -24.57 -8.60
N THR A 147 6.84 -24.27 -9.79
CA THR A 147 6.06 -24.17 -11.03
C THR A 147 6.02 -25.47 -11.83
N CYS A 148 6.67 -26.51 -11.33
CA CYS A 148 6.84 -27.79 -12.03
C CYS A 148 6.14 -28.95 -11.33
N ALA A 149 5.29 -28.72 -10.33
CA ALA A 149 4.54 -29.72 -9.57
C ALA A 149 5.46 -30.83 -8.98
N ALA A 150 6.65 -30.47 -8.55
CA ALA A 150 7.70 -31.36 -8.05
C ALA A 150 8.18 -32.44 -9.04
N GLU A 151 7.82 -32.34 -10.32
CA GLU A 151 8.32 -33.28 -11.35
C GLU A 151 9.76 -32.98 -11.76
N PHE A 152 10.18 -31.70 -11.69
CA PHE A 152 11.50 -31.22 -12.02
C PHE A 152 11.98 -30.22 -10.96
N GLU A 153 13.28 -30.06 -10.82
CA GLU A 153 13.87 -29.01 -9.99
C GLU A 153 13.55 -27.65 -10.58
N THR A 154 12.92 -26.78 -9.79
CA THR A 154 12.56 -25.43 -10.24
C THR A 154 13.70 -24.45 -10.02
N SER A 155 13.98 -23.63 -11.02
CA SER A 155 14.96 -22.53 -10.97
C SER A 155 14.31 -21.14 -11.02
N THR A 156 12.98 -21.05 -10.75
CA THR A 156 12.27 -19.78 -10.79
C THR A 156 12.88 -18.75 -9.83
N CYS A 157 12.79 -17.47 -10.20
CA CYS A 157 13.20 -16.36 -9.34
C CYS A 157 12.16 -16.06 -8.24
N TYR A 158 10.99 -16.70 -8.27
CA TYR A 158 9.84 -16.44 -7.40
C TYR A 158 10.04 -17.04 -6.01
N MET A 159 9.96 -16.19 -5.00
CA MET A 159 10.10 -16.59 -3.60
C MET A 159 8.97 -16.03 -2.75
N TYR A 160 8.65 -16.71 -1.67
CA TYR A 160 7.72 -16.27 -0.64
C TYR A 160 8.25 -16.64 0.73
N SER A 161 7.94 -15.82 1.74
CA SER A 161 8.33 -16.13 3.12
C SER A 161 7.43 -17.20 3.72
N SER A 162 7.98 -17.95 4.66
CA SER A 162 7.24 -18.83 5.55
C SER A 162 8.03 -18.98 6.85
N TYR A 163 7.52 -19.75 7.79
CA TYR A 163 8.23 -20.11 9.02
C TYR A 163 8.34 -21.63 9.12
N GLY A 164 9.49 -22.10 9.57
CA GLY A 164 9.78 -23.53 9.64
C GLY A 164 10.22 -24.16 8.31
N GLY A 165 11.17 -25.10 8.40
CA GLY A 165 11.76 -25.79 7.25
C GLY A 165 13.09 -25.19 6.80
N LYS A 166 13.44 -25.40 5.53
CA LYS A 166 14.71 -24.97 4.95
C LYS A 166 14.51 -23.69 4.12
N CYS A 167 15.43 -22.74 4.29
CA CYS A 167 15.46 -21.53 3.45
C CYS A 167 16.09 -21.85 2.08
N GLU A 168 15.44 -21.43 1.02
CA GLU A 168 15.84 -21.65 -0.38
C GLU A 168 16.25 -20.34 -1.10
N SER A 169 16.32 -19.22 -0.37
CA SER A 169 16.70 -17.93 -0.96
C SER A 169 18.11 -17.96 -1.54
N ASN A 170 19.07 -18.59 -0.85
CA ASN A 170 20.47 -18.67 -1.25
C ASN A 170 20.99 -17.31 -1.79
N PRO A 171 21.07 -16.25 -0.96
CA PRO A 171 21.47 -14.93 -1.41
C PRO A 171 22.88 -14.95 -1.98
N THR A 172 23.09 -14.22 -3.05
CA THR A 172 24.41 -14.07 -3.70
C THR A 172 25.25 -13.02 -2.96
N THR A 173 26.56 -12.97 -3.31
CA THR A 173 27.47 -11.93 -2.82
C THR A 173 27.58 -10.73 -3.77
N LYS A 174 26.76 -10.70 -4.83
CA LYS A 174 26.73 -9.57 -5.76
C LYS A 174 26.18 -8.31 -5.08
N LYS A 175 26.49 -7.16 -5.65
CA LYS A 175 25.83 -5.91 -5.29
C LYS A 175 24.36 -5.96 -5.68
N LYS A 176 23.48 -5.58 -4.77
CA LYS A 176 22.03 -5.74 -4.95
C LYS A 176 21.31 -4.45 -4.73
N ILE A 177 20.25 -4.22 -5.48
CA ILE A 177 19.28 -3.14 -5.25
C ILE A 177 17.90 -3.76 -5.13
N LEU A 178 17.16 -3.33 -4.10
CA LEU A 178 15.79 -3.73 -3.87
C LEU A 178 14.85 -2.67 -4.46
N VAL A 179 13.91 -3.10 -5.31
CA VAL A 179 12.83 -2.26 -5.83
C VAL A 179 11.51 -2.74 -5.21
N ILE A 180 10.79 -1.83 -4.56
CA ILE A 180 9.48 -2.13 -3.98
C ILE A 180 8.40 -1.74 -4.99
N GLY A 181 7.58 -2.73 -5.35
CA GLY A 181 6.51 -2.58 -6.33
C GLY A 181 5.29 -1.82 -5.80
N SER A 182 4.29 -1.69 -6.65
CA SER A 182 3.10 -0.86 -6.42
C SER A 182 2.03 -1.50 -5.51
N GLY A 183 2.19 -2.79 -5.17
CA GLY A 183 1.17 -3.51 -4.42
C GLY A 183 -0.05 -3.87 -5.27
N PRO A 184 -1.25 -3.96 -4.67
CA PRO A 184 -2.45 -4.34 -5.39
C PRO A 184 -2.91 -3.24 -6.35
N ASN A 185 -3.51 -3.62 -7.48
CA ASN A 185 -4.14 -2.67 -8.38
C ASN A 185 -5.32 -1.98 -7.69
N ARG A 186 -5.43 -0.67 -7.89
CA ARG A 186 -6.50 0.15 -7.34
C ARG A 186 -7.10 1.05 -8.40
N ILE A 187 -8.39 1.36 -8.25
CA ILE A 187 -9.03 2.39 -9.08
C ILE A 187 -8.34 3.74 -8.81
N GLY A 188 -7.89 4.40 -9.87
CA GLY A 188 -7.17 5.66 -9.80
C GLY A 188 -5.66 5.55 -9.64
N GLN A 189 -5.11 4.35 -9.61
CA GLN A 189 -3.68 4.09 -9.71
C GLN A 189 -3.34 3.69 -11.14
N GLY A 190 -2.42 4.42 -11.76
CA GLY A 190 -2.02 4.14 -13.13
C GLY A 190 -1.02 2.99 -13.25
N ILE A 191 -0.94 2.40 -14.42
CA ILE A 191 0.00 1.31 -14.74
C ILE A 191 1.45 1.81 -14.77
N GLU A 192 1.68 3.10 -14.89
CA GLU A 192 3.00 3.74 -14.92
C GLU A 192 3.84 3.42 -13.68
N PHE A 193 3.22 3.26 -12.52
CA PHE A 193 3.96 2.89 -11.30
C PHE A 193 4.63 1.52 -11.42
N ASP A 194 3.93 0.54 -11.99
CA ASP A 194 4.53 -0.77 -12.23
C ASP A 194 5.58 -0.70 -13.34
N TYR A 195 5.31 0.05 -14.42
CA TYR A 195 6.23 0.25 -15.52
C TYR A 195 7.53 0.93 -15.06
N CYS A 196 7.47 1.92 -14.20
CA CYS A 196 8.65 2.54 -13.61
C CYS A 196 9.47 1.54 -12.76
N CYS A 197 8.81 0.65 -12.01
CA CYS A 197 9.49 -0.41 -11.26
C CYS A 197 10.22 -1.39 -12.20
N VAL A 198 9.60 -1.76 -13.33
CA VAL A 198 10.23 -2.61 -14.36
C VAL A 198 11.50 -1.95 -14.89
N HIS A 199 11.39 -0.69 -15.33
CA HIS A 199 12.55 0.03 -15.87
C HIS A 199 13.66 0.25 -14.84
N ALA A 200 13.30 0.50 -13.59
CA ALA A 200 14.29 0.58 -12.51
C ALA A 200 15.04 -0.75 -12.35
N SER A 201 14.32 -1.88 -12.37
CA SER A 201 14.95 -3.20 -12.27
C SER A 201 15.90 -3.46 -13.42
N LEU A 202 15.48 -3.18 -14.66
CA LEU A 202 16.30 -3.38 -15.86
C LEU A 202 17.53 -2.47 -15.86
N ALA A 203 17.37 -1.17 -15.54
CA ALA A 203 18.49 -0.23 -15.46
C ALA A 203 19.52 -0.66 -14.41
N MET A 204 19.09 -1.16 -13.26
CA MET A 204 20.01 -1.68 -12.24
C MET A 204 20.79 -2.89 -12.74
N GLN A 205 20.16 -3.79 -13.52
CA GLN A 205 20.84 -4.92 -14.13
C GLN A 205 21.87 -4.49 -15.18
N GLU A 206 21.53 -3.49 -16.00
CA GLU A 206 22.47 -2.90 -16.98
C GLU A 206 23.70 -2.29 -16.29
N GLU A 207 23.52 -1.69 -15.12
CA GLU A 207 24.61 -1.16 -14.28
C GLU A 207 25.35 -2.24 -13.47
N GLY A 208 25.03 -3.52 -13.66
CA GLY A 208 25.72 -4.66 -13.05
C GLY A 208 25.27 -5.03 -11.65
N TYR A 209 24.17 -4.49 -11.17
CA TYR A 209 23.54 -4.91 -9.91
C TYR A 209 22.65 -6.13 -10.12
N GLU A 210 22.50 -6.93 -9.08
CA GLU A 210 21.43 -7.92 -9.00
C GLU A 210 20.17 -7.20 -8.52
N SER A 211 19.14 -7.16 -9.34
CA SER A 211 17.88 -6.52 -8.99
C SER A 211 16.99 -7.48 -8.20
N ILE A 212 16.42 -6.99 -7.11
CA ILE A 212 15.45 -7.67 -6.29
C ILE A 212 14.13 -6.91 -6.39
N MET A 213 13.06 -7.59 -6.77
CA MET A 213 11.71 -7.04 -6.80
C MET A 213 10.90 -7.60 -5.62
N VAL A 214 10.11 -6.75 -4.96
CA VAL A 214 9.08 -7.18 -4.01
C VAL A 214 7.74 -6.64 -4.44
N ASN A 215 6.78 -7.52 -4.65
CA ASN A 215 5.40 -7.14 -4.96
C ASN A 215 4.42 -8.23 -4.50
N CYS A 216 3.17 -7.86 -4.22
CA CYS A 216 2.09 -8.80 -3.89
C CYS A 216 1.10 -9.04 -5.04
N ASN A 217 1.23 -8.32 -6.14
CA ASN A 217 0.37 -8.46 -7.32
C ASN A 217 1.05 -9.37 -8.36
N PRO A 218 0.50 -10.55 -8.66
CA PRO A 218 1.06 -11.45 -9.67
C PRO A 218 0.62 -11.12 -11.10
N GLU A 219 -0.35 -10.23 -11.26
CA GLU A 219 -0.98 -9.85 -12.52
C GLU A 219 -0.39 -8.52 -13.04
N THR A 220 0.92 -8.33 -12.90
CA THR A 220 1.59 -7.11 -13.32
C THR A 220 2.99 -7.40 -13.85
N VAL A 221 3.49 -6.54 -14.75
CA VAL A 221 4.74 -6.78 -15.49
C VAL A 221 5.96 -6.85 -14.58
N SER A 222 6.00 -6.07 -13.48
CA SER A 222 7.13 -6.11 -12.53
C SER A 222 7.33 -7.48 -11.88
N THR A 223 6.31 -8.33 -11.92
CA THR A 223 6.36 -9.70 -11.38
C THR A 223 6.57 -10.77 -12.45
N ASP A 224 6.84 -10.40 -13.68
CA ASP A 224 7.24 -11.35 -14.72
C ASP A 224 8.63 -11.92 -14.43
N TYR A 225 8.85 -13.17 -14.84
CA TYR A 225 10.02 -13.97 -14.48
C TYR A 225 11.35 -13.43 -15.05
N ASP A 226 11.28 -12.56 -16.05
CA ASP A 226 12.43 -12.02 -16.77
C ASP A 226 12.73 -10.55 -16.42
N VAL A 227 11.96 -9.93 -15.52
CA VAL A 227 12.14 -8.53 -15.14
C VAL A 227 13.18 -8.34 -14.06
N SER A 228 13.24 -9.24 -13.07
CA SER A 228 14.20 -9.15 -11.97
C SER A 228 14.96 -10.43 -11.76
N ASN A 229 16.17 -10.33 -11.18
CA ASN A 229 16.96 -11.53 -10.86
C ASN A 229 16.34 -12.33 -9.71
N ARG A 230 15.64 -11.64 -8.80
CA ARG A 230 15.00 -12.21 -7.62
C ARG A 230 13.69 -11.50 -7.38
N LEU A 231 12.63 -12.28 -7.15
CA LEU A 231 11.30 -11.74 -6.88
C LEU A 231 10.73 -12.34 -5.60
N TYR A 232 10.27 -11.48 -4.71
CA TYR A 232 9.58 -11.87 -3.49
C TYR A 232 8.10 -11.49 -3.59
N PHE A 233 7.22 -12.50 -3.53
CA PHE A 233 5.78 -12.31 -3.44
C PHE A 233 5.38 -12.16 -1.98
N GLU A 234 5.36 -10.92 -1.51
CA GLU A 234 5.03 -10.60 -0.12
C GLU A 234 4.13 -9.36 -0.02
N PRO A 235 3.31 -9.28 1.04
CA PRO A 235 2.68 -8.02 1.40
C PRO A 235 3.71 -6.92 1.57
N ILE A 236 3.41 -5.71 1.08
CA ILE A 236 4.33 -4.57 1.19
C ILE A 236 4.14 -3.93 2.58
N THR A 237 4.68 -4.59 3.59
CA THR A 237 4.64 -4.18 5.00
C THR A 237 6.05 -3.98 5.54
N SER A 238 6.20 -3.20 6.62
CA SER A 238 7.48 -2.98 7.32
C SER A 238 8.16 -4.30 7.69
N GLU A 239 7.40 -5.23 8.28
CA GLU A 239 7.91 -6.56 8.66
C GLU A 239 8.55 -7.28 7.48
N LYS A 240 7.79 -7.44 6.38
CA LYS A 240 8.23 -8.23 5.23
C LYS A 240 9.41 -7.61 4.49
N ILE A 241 9.37 -6.29 4.30
CA ILE A 241 10.46 -5.57 3.63
C ILE A 241 11.75 -5.65 4.46
N LEU A 242 11.67 -5.40 5.77
CA LEU A 242 12.84 -5.47 6.64
C LEU A 242 13.40 -6.90 6.75
N ASP A 243 12.56 -7.93 6.74
CA ASP A 243 13.01 -9.32 6.75
C ASP A 243 13.73 -9.72 5.45
N ILE A 244 13.29 -9.18 4.29
CA ILE A 244 13.98 -9.36 3.01
C ILE A 244 15.31 -8.60 2.99
N ILE A 245 15.35 -7.37 3.53
CA ILE A 245 16.58 -6.60 3.66
C ILE A 245 17.58 -7.32 4.55
N ASP A 246 17.14 -7.88 5.67
CA ASP A 246 18.00 -8.64 6.60
C ASP A 246 18.69 -9.83 5.92
N ILE A 247 18.01 -10.55 5.02
CA ILE A 247 18.59 -11.72 4.35
C ILE A 247 19.36 -11.38 3.08
N GLU A 248 18.87 -10.43 2.29
CA GLU A 248 19.48 -10.09 0.99
C GLU A 248 20.61 -9.07 1.12
N ASN A 249 20.61 -8.24 2.15
CA ASN A 249 21.56 -7.17 2.40
C ASN A 249 21.83 -6.29 1.16
N PRO A 250 20.81 -5.64 0.58
CA PRO A 250 20.97 -4.78 -0.59
C PRO A 250 21.79 -3.52 -0.26
N GLU A 251 22.50 -2.95 -1.24
CA GLU A 251 23.20 -1.66 -1.08
C GLU A 251 22.22 -0.49 -0.92
N GLY A 252 20.99 -0.64 -1.40
CA GLY A 252 19.95 0.35 -1.26
C GLY A 252 18.59 -0.14 -1.73
N VAL A 253 17.56 0.66 -1.41
CA VAL A 253 16.15 0.38 -1.68
C VAL A 253 15.53 1.51 -2.46
N ILE A 254 14.84 1.21 -3.53
CA ILE A 254 14.05 2.15 -4.34
C ILE A 254 12.58 2.02 -3.95
N ILE A 255 11.97 3.12 -3.45
CA ILE A 255 10.58 3.15 -2.96
C ILE A 255 9.68 4.07 -3.78
N GLN A 256 10.23 5.00 -4.55
CA GLN A 256 9.48 6.09 -5.17
C GLN A 256 8.67 5.67 -6.41
N PHE A 257 9.02 4.57 -7.06
CA PHE A 257 8.38 4.17 -8.30
C PHE A 257 7.10 3.36 -8.12
N GLY A 258 6.91 2.73 -6.98
CA GLY A 258 5.71 1.94 -6.67
C GLY A 258 4.47 2.77 -6.24
N GLY A 259 4.52 4.09 -6.32
CA GLY A 259 3.43 4.96 -5.90
C GLY A 259 3.27 5.02 -4.38
N GLN A 260 2.03 5.24 -3.92
CA GLN A 260 1.73 5.49 -2.50
C GLN A 260 2.03 4.31 -1.57
N THR A 261 1.99 3.07 -2.07
CA THR A 261 2.20 1.86 -1.28
C THR A 261 3.59 1.81 -0.64
N PRO A 262 4.69 1.83 -1.42
CA PRO A 262 6.03 1.82 -0.82
C PRO A 262 6.41 3.13 -0.13
N LEU A 263 5.85 4.28 -0.55
CA LEU A 263 6.14 5.57 0.08
C LEU A 263 5.72 5.61 1.56
N LYS A 264 4.69 4.89 1.95
CA LYS A 264 4.28 4.76 3.37
C LYS A 264 5.35 4.12 4.25
N LEU A 265 6.31 3.42 3.67
CA LEU A 265 7.40 2.76 4.39
C LEU A 265 8.64 3.65 4.55
N ALA A 266 8.67 4.85 3.93
CA ALA A 266 9.84 5.72 3.87
C ALA A 266 10.42 6.02 5.25
N ASP A 267 9.59 6.49 6.18
CA ASP A 267 10.02 6.84 7.53
C ASP A 267 10.53 5.62 8.29
N VAL A 268 9.76 4.53 8.29
CA VAL A 268 10.14 3.30 9.02
C VAL A 268 11.47 2.72 8.50
N LEU A 269 11.66 2.70 7.17
CA LEU A 269 12.91 2.22 6.59
C LEU A 269 14.09 3.14 6.92
N SER A 270 13.87 4.45 6.88
CA SER A 270 14.88 5.45 7.25
C SER A 270 15.30 5.35 8.72
N ASP A 271 14.32 5.20 9.63
CA ASP A 271 14.57 5.05 11.07
C ASP A 271 15.36 3.77 11.39
N LYS A 272 15.20 2.73 10.57
CA LYS A 272 16.00 1.49 10.65
C LYS A 272 17.36 1.59 9.94
N GLY A 273 17.73 2.75 9.41
CA GLY A 273 19.02 3.00 8.77
C GLY A 273 19.14 2.38 7.38
N VAL A 274 18.02 2.05 6.73
CA VAL A 274 18.01 1.53 5.36
C VAL A 274 18.40 2.64 4.39
N ASN A 275 19.32 2.35 3.47
CA ASN A 275 19.75 3.29 2.44
C ASN A 275 18.67 3.42 1.36
N ILE A 276 17.87 4.48 1.41
CA ILE A 276 16.86 4.79 0.40
C ILE A 276 17.52 5.52 -0.77
N LEU A 277 17.41 4.94 -1.96
CA LEU A 277 17.96 5.50 -3.19
C LEU A 277 16.94 6.40 -3.89
N GLY A 278 17.44 7.43 -4.56
CA GLY A 278 16.63 8.42 -5.28
C GLY A 278 16.22 9.58 -4.38
N THR A 279 14.92 9.91 -4.33
CA THR A 279 14.40 11.01 -3.54
C THR A 279 14.53 10.70 -2.04
N ASN A 280 15.15 11.60 -1.28
CA ASN A 280 15.31 11.41 0.17
C ASN A 280 13.96 11.57 0.91
N VAL A 281 13.88 10.98 2.11
CA VAL A 281 12.62 10.92 2.88
C VAL A 281 12.09 12.32 3.23
N ASP A 282 12.95 13.28 3.59
CA ASP A 282 12.51 14.66 3.89
C ASP A 282 11.89 15.34 2.64
N ALA A 283 12.43 15.07 1.44
CA ALA A 283 11.87 15.60 0.21
C ALA A 283 10.52 14.92 -0.17
N ILE A 284 10.40 13.62 0.10
CA ILE A 284 9.14 12.90 -0.04
C ILE A 284 8.09 13.51 0.89
N ASP A 285 8.39 13.65 2.17
CA ASP A 285 7.47 14.21 3.15
C ASP A 285 7.08 15.67 2.83
N ARG A 286 8.04 16.50 2.39
CA ARG A 286 7.72 17.85 1.90
C ARG A 286 6.78 17.90 0.72
N SER A 287 6.80 16.88 -0.13
CA SER A 287 5.93 16.79 -1.30
C SER A 287 4.53 16.28 -0.93
N GLU A 288 4.45 15.39 0.06
CA GLU A 288 3.21 14.78 0.52
C GLU A 288 2.47 15.66 1.55
N ASP A 289 3.22 16.30 2.47
CA ASP A 289 2.65 17.20 3.47
C ASP A 289 2.32 18.55 2.86
N ARG A 290 1.05 18.94 2.94
CA ARG A 290 0.54 20.15 2.30
C ARG A 290 1.06 21.44 2.90
N GLU A 291 1.22 21.49 4.21
CA GLU A 291 1.72 22.69 4.89
C GLU A 291 3.18 22.90 4.49
N ARG A 292 3.98 21.85 4.54
CA ARG A 292 5.38 21.86 4.10
C ARG A 292 5.52 22.18 2.60
N PHE A 293 4.65 21.61 1.76
CA PHE A 293 4.63 21.89 0.32
C PHE A 293 4.25 23.35 0.05
N GLN A 294 3.23 23.87 0.74
CA GLN A 294 2.82 25.26 0.60
C GLN A 294 3.92 26.23 1.04
N GLU A 295 4.65 25.94 2.11
CA GLU A 295 5.82 26.72 2.53
C GLU A 295 6.91 26.71 1.44
N LEU A 296 7.18 25.55 0.85
CA LEU A 296 8.15 25.40 -0.24
C LEU A 296 7.76 26.25 -1.46
N VAL A 297 6.51 26.15 -1.92
CA VAL A 297 5.97 26.90 -3.05
C VAL A 297 6.06 28.41 -2.80
N ASN A 298 5.69 28.86 -1.58
CA ASN A 298 5.82 30.27 -1.19
C ASN A 298 7.27 30.74 -1.16
N LYS A 299 8.18 29.94 -0.60
CA LYS A 299 9.63 30.25 -0.56
C LYS A 299 10.22 30.39 -1.96
N LEU A 300 9.73 29.61 -2.91
CA LEU A 300 10.16 29.65 -4.32
C LEU A 300 9.43 30.73 -5.14
N ASN A 301 8.51 31.48 -4.54
CA ASN A 301 7.64 32.44 -5.24
C ASN A 301 6.88 31.84 -6.43
N LEU A 302 6.53 30.56 -6.34
CA LEU A 302 5.70 29.88 -7.34
C LEU A 302 4.24 30.23 -7.14
N LYS A 303 3.51 30.35 -8.24
CA LYS A 303 2.07 30.58 -8.21
C LYS A 303 1.33 29.30 -7.92
N GLN A 304 0.37 29.38 -7.04
CA GLN A 304 -0.59 28.28 -6.78
C GLN A 304 -2.02 28.84 -6.73
N PRO A 305 -3.03 28.00 -7.01
CA PRO A 305 -4.42 28.39 -6.82
C PRO A 305 -4.68 28.81 -5.37
N THR A 306 -5.54 29.80 -5.15
CA THR A 306 -5.97 30.15 -3.80
C THR A 306 -6.67 28.94 -3.20
N ASN A 307 -6.20 28.48 -2.05
CA ASN A 307 -6.68 27.26 -1.43
C ASN A 307 -6.98 27.41 0.06
N GLY A 308 -7.62 26.41 0.64
CA GLY A 308 -7.90 26.36 2.05
C GLY A 308 -8.33 24.97 2.50
N THR A 309 -7.93 24.60 3.72
CA THR A 309 -8.32 23.33 4.35
C THR A 309 -9.33 23.61 5.43
N ALA A 310 -10.47 22.93 5.44
CA ALA A 310 -11.53 23.09 6.41
C ALA A 310 -11.76 21.78 7.19
N LYS A 311 -11.91 21.88 8.50
CA LYS A 311 -12.18 20.75 9.39
C LYS A 311 -13.67 20.53 9.67
N ASN A 312 -14.51 21.48 9.27
CA ASN A 312 -15.95 21.41 9.45
C ASN A 312 -16.67 22.27 8.41
N GLN A 313 -17.99 22.05 8.29
CA GLN A 313 -18.85 22.73 7.31
C GLN A 313 -18.80 24.27 7.43
N ARG A 314 -18.86 24.79 8.66
CA ARG A 314 -18.85 26.24 8.90
C ARG A 314 -17.54 26.89 8.44
N GLU A 315 -16.43 26.21 8.66
CA GLU A 315 -15.11 26.66 8.22
C GLU A 315 -14.99 26.58 6.69
N ALA A 316 -15.52 25.53 6.07
CA ALA A 316 -15.53 25.35 4.63
C ALA A 316 -16.30 26.48 3.93
N LEU A 317 -17.49 26.77 4.37
CA LEU A 317 -18.31 27.90 3.83
C LEU A 317 -17.58 29.24 3.94
N LYS A 318 -17.01 29.54 5.11
CA LYS A 318 -16.28 30.80 5.33
C LYS A 318 -15.02 30.91 4.45
N LYS A 319 -14.33 29.78 4.20
CA LYS A 319 -13.15 29.75 3.32
C LYS A 319 -13.56 29.88 1.86
N ALA A 320 -14.62 29.19 1.44
CA ALA A 320 -15.16 29.29 0.09
C ALA A 320 -15.54 30.73 -0.30
N GLU A 321 -16.14 31.48 0.62
CA GLU A 321 -16.44 32.92 0.40
C GLU A 321 -15.18 33.76 0.15
N LYS A 322 -14.06 33.40 0.80
CA LYS A 322 -12.78 34.11 0.61
C LYS A 322 -12.06 33.72 -0.67
N ILE A 323 -12.16 32.43 -1.04
CA ILE A 323 -11.53 31.90 -2.25
C ILE A 323 -12.28 32.40 -3.50
N GLY A 324 -13.64 32.47 -3.43
CA GLY A 324 -14.50 32.77 -4.55
C GLY A 324 -14.83 31.54 -5.39
N PHE A 325 -16.04 31.53 -5.98
CA PHE A 325 -16.48 30.46 -6.87
C PHE A 325 -16.10 30.73 -8.33
N PRO A 326 -15.89 29.68 -9.15
CA PRO A 326 -16.01 28.25 -8.84
C PRO A 326 -14.82 27.71 -8.04
N ILE A 327 -15.08 26.70 -7.23
CA ILE A 327 -14.07 25.99 -6.43
C ILE A 327 -14.11 24.50 -6.70
N VAL A 328 -12.96 23.86 -6.58
CA VAL A 328 -12.84 22.40 -6.51
C VAL A 328 -12.81 21.99 -5.05
N VAL A 329 -13.68 21.05 -4.69
CA VAL A 329 -13.78 20.51 -3.33
C VAL A 329 -13.43 19.04 -3.35
N ARG A 330 -12.60 18.62 -2.40
CA ARG A 330 -12.20 17.21 -2.26
C ARG A 330 -11.87 16.86 -0.82
N PRO A 331 -12.07 15.61 -0.38
CA PRO A 331 -11.53 15.12 0.89
C PRO A 331 -10.00 15.07 0.84
N SER A 332 -9.35 15.22 1.99
CA SER A 332 -7.88 15.32 2.05
C SER A 332 -7.13 14.03 1.68
N TYR A 333 -7.77 12.87 1.71
CA TYR A 333 -7.12 11.56 1.54
C TYR A 333 -7.90 10.67 0.57
N VAL A 334 -8.10 11.13 -0.67
CA VAL A 334 -8.77 10.33 -1.70
C VAL A 334 -7.88 10.25 -2.93
N LEU A 335 -7.61 9.03 -3.40
CA LEU A 335 -6.87 8.74 -4.62
C LEU A 335 -7.79 8.84 -5.85
N GLY A 336 -7.21 9.27 -6.99
CA GLY A 336 -7.85 9.20 -8.29
C GLY A 336 -9.09 10.09 -8.46
N GLY A 337 -9.13 11.26 -7.80
CA GLY A 337 -10.24 12.21 -7.96
C GLY A 337 -11.59 11.73 -7.43
N ARG A 338 -11.62 10.61 -6.72
CA ARG A 338 -12.83 10.08 -6.10
C ARG A 338 -13.39 11.08 -5.10
N ALA A 339 -14.68 11.40 -5.23
CA ALA A 339 -15.36 12.43 -4.44
C ALA A 339 -14.82 13.88 -4.65
N MET A 340 -14.09 14.16 -5.72
CA MET A 340 -13.75 15.51 -6.13
C MET A 340 -14.93 16.11 -6.92
N GLN A 341 -15.32 17.34 -6.60
CA GLN A 341 -16.44 18.00 -7.27
C GLN A 341 -16.12 19.48 -7.53
N LEU A 342 -16.46 19.94 -8.74
CA LEU A 342 -16.50 21.35 -9.06
C LEU A 342 -17.81 21.95 -8.53
N VAL A 343 -17.69 23.00 -7.75
CA VAL A 343 -18.80 23.66 -7.05
C VAL A 343 -18.84 25.12 -7.46
N ASN A 344 -20.00 25.57 -7.96
CA ASN A 344 -20.15 26.89 -8.55
C ASN A 344 -20.78 27.91 -7.60
N ASN A 345 -21.36 27.47 -6.50
CA ASN A 345 -22.03 28.32 -5.52
C ASN A 345 -22.16 27.69 -4.15
N THR A 346 -22.55 28.50 -3.17
CA THR A 346 -22.69 28.07 -1.77
C THR A 346 -23.66 26.89 -1.58
N LYS A 347 -24.76 26.85 -2.34
CA LYS A 347 -25.77 25.78 -2.20
C LYS A 347 -25.23 24.43 -2.66
N GLU A 348 -24.46 24.41 -3.75
CA GLU A 348 -23.81 23.21 -4.21
C GLU A 348 -22.75 22.74 -3.20
N LEU A 349 -22.02 23.69 -2.59
CA LEU A 349 -21.06 23.38 -1.53
C LEU A 349 -21.75 22.76 -0.31
N GLU A 350 -22.86 23.35 0.16
CA GLU A 350 -23.61 22.80 1.29
C GLU A 350 -24.11 21.37 1.00
N LYS A 351 -24.61 21.13 -0.21
CA LYS A 351 -25.04 19.78 -0.63
C LYS A 351 -23.88 18.79 -0.59
N TYR A 352 -22.75 19.16 -1.19
CA TYR A 352 -21.55 18.33 -1.17
C TYR A 352 -21.07 18.02 0.26
N LEU A 353 -21.02 19.03 1.13
CA LEU A 353 -20.57 18.88 2.51
C LEU A 353 -21.47 17.94 3.32
N ASN A 354 -22.78 17.97 3.08
CA ASN A 354 -23.73 17.06 3.72
C ASN A 354 -23.53 15.60 3.26
N GLU A 355 -23.31 15.39 1.96
CA GLU A 355 -23.05 14.06 1.38
C GLU A 355 -21.65 13.53 1.76
N ALA A 356 -20.64 14.41 1.81
CA ALA A 356 -19.26 14.05 2.13
C ALA A 356 -19.01 13.78 3.62
N VAL A 357 -19.77 14.42 4.53
CA VAL A 357 -19.66 14.20 5.98
C VAL A 357 -20.10 12.78 6.36
N GLU A 358 -21.05 12.19 5.64
CA GLU A 358 -21.42 10.77 5.83
C GLU A 358 -20.30 9.80 5.44
N VAL A 359 -19.40 10.22 4.53
CA VAL A 359 -18.33 9.35 3.98
C VAL A 359 -16.97 9.56 4.66
N SER A 360 -16.73 10.72 5.29
CA SER A 360 -15.42 11.08 5.84
C SER A 360 -15.49 11.41 7.34
N ASN A 361 -15.62 10.42 8.20
CA ASN A 361 -15.49 10.61 9.65
C ASN A 361 -14.27 11.50 10.00
N SER A 362 -14.53 12.80 10.28
CA SER A 362 -13.59 13.80 10.81
C SER A 362 -12.37 14.21 9.98
N LYS A 363 -12.27 13.88 8.69
CA LYS A 363 -11.11 14.25 7.86
C LYS A 363 -11.26 15.66 7.26
N PRO A 364 -10.15 16.44 7.12
CA PRO A 364 -10.22 17.78 6.54
C PRO A 364 -10.69 17.76 5.08
N ILE A 365 -11.43 18.79 4.69
CA ILE A 365 -11.88 19.04 3.33
C ILE A 365 -11.03 20.15 2.72
N LEU A 366 -10.68 19.99 1.47
CA LEU A 366 -9.92 20.95 0.69
C LEU A 366 -10.79 21.70 -0.26
N LEU A 367 -10.48 22.95 -0.40
CA LEU A 367 -11.12 23.92 -1.24
C LEU A 367 -10.04 24.61 -2.06
N ASP A 368 -10.05 24.43 -3.37
CA ASP A 368 -9.09 25.06 -4.27
C ASP A 368 -9.85 25.95 -5.27
N SER A 369 -9.35 27.14 -5.58
CA SER A 369 -9.94 27.97 -6.65
C SER A 369 -9.80 27.23 -7.99
N TYR A 370 -10.89 27.17 -8.75
CA TYR A 370 -10.85 26.56 -10.08
C TYR A 370 -10.23 27.53 -11.09
N LEU A 371 -9.29 27.03 -11.86
CA LEU A 371 -8.65 27.78 -12.95
C LEU A 371 -9.40 27.49 -14.25
N THR A 372 -10.08 28.48 -14.79
CA THR A 372 -10.72 28.39 -16.13
C THR A 372 -9.68 28.53 -17.22
N ASP A 373 -9.90 27.84 -18.33
CA ASP A 373 -9.06 27.88 -19.53
C ASP A 373 -7.57 27.55 -19.28
N ALA A 374 -7.28 26.76 -18.23
CA ALA A 374 -5.94 26.30 -17.95
C ALA A 374 -5.57 25.08 -18.80
N ILE A 375 -4.30 25.01 -19.19
CA ILE A 375 -3.69 23.83 -19.81
C ILE A 375 -2.91 23.10 -18.72
N GLU A 376 -3.21 21.83 -18.53
CA GLU A 376 -2.52 20.96 -17.57
C GLU A 376 -1.33 20.29 -18.24
N VAL A 377 -0.17 20.38 -17.60
CA VAL A 377 1.09 19.88 -18.14
C VAL A 377 1.86 19.20 -17.02
N ASP A 378 2.30 17.96 -17.27
CA ASP A 378 3.25 17.25 -16.40
C ASP A 378 4.66 17.41 -16.93
N VAL A 379 5.63 17.52 -16.02
CA VAL A 379 7.05 17.62 -16.34
C VAL A 379 7.82 16.59 -15.52
N ASP A 380 8.38 15.61 -16.21
CA ASP A 380 9.24 14.61 -15.60
C ASP A 380 10.68 15.12 -15.51
N VAL A 381 11.26 15.04 -14.31
CA VAL A 381 12.57 15.60 -14.02
C VAL A 381 13.41 14.61 -13.22
N VAL A 382 14.69 14.49 -13.58
CA VAL A 382 15.70 13.76 -12.82
C VAL A 382 16.79 14.72 -12.36
N SER A 383 17.26 14.58 -11.13
CA SER A 383 18.34 15.39 -10.58
C SER A 383 19.34 14.55 -9.78
N ASP A 384 20.62 14.84 -9.96
CA ASP A 384 21.72 14.33 -9.14
C ASP A 384 22.04 15.24 -7.92
N GLY A 385 21.22 16.26 -7.69
CA GLY A 385 21.40 17.29 -6.66
C GLY A 385 22.24 18.51 -7.12
N ILE A 386 22.82 18.45 -8.30
CA ILE A 386 23.61 19.54 -8.92
C ILE A 386 23.02 19.91 -10.28
N ASN A 387 22.82 18.91 -11.12
CA ASN A 387 22.24 19.05 -12.45
C ASN A 387 20.78 18.63 -12.44
N ILE A 388 20.02 19.15 -13.38
CA ILE A 388 18.60 18.83 -13.60
C ILE A 388 18.44 18.50 -15.06
N GLU A 389 17.87 17.32 -15.34
CA GLU A 389 17.51 16.88 -16.68
C GLU A 389 15.99 16.73 -16.77
N ILE A 390 15.40 17.33 -17.80
CA ILE A 390 13.97 17.20 -18.10
C ILE A 390 13.79 16.01 -19.02
N GLY A 391 13.17 14.95 -18.50
CA GLY A 391 12.91 13.73 -19.25
C GLY A 391 11.78 13.89 -20.25
N GLY A 392 10.75 14.66 -19.90
CA GLY A 392 9.60 14.89 -20.76
C GLY A 392 8.69 16.00 -20.28
N ILE A 393 7.90 16.54 -21.21
CA ILE A 393 6.82 17.49 -20.95
C ILE A 393 5.57 16.93 -21.61
N LEU A 394 4.54 16.64 -20.82
CA LEU A 394 3.32 15.96 -21.25
C LEU A 394 2.13 16.88 -21.01
N GLN A 395 1.36 17.16 -22.06
CA GLN A 395 0.14 17.95 -21.95
C GLN A 395 -1.09 17.02 -21.85
N HIS A 396 -1.97 17.26 -20.88
CA HIS A 396 -3.23 16.57 -20.79
C HIS A 396 -4.13 16.91 -22.00
N ILE A 397 -4.81 15.91 -22.52
CA ILE A 397 -5.77 16.08 -23.63
C ILE A 397 -7.09 16.62 -23.07
N GLU A 398 -7.46 16.21 -21.88
CA GLU A 398 -8.64 16.65 -21.16
C GLU A 398 -8.44 18.07 -20.60
N GLN A 399 -9.56 18.70 -20.28
CA GLN A 399 -9.54 20.01 -19.63
C GLN A 399 -9.00 19.91 -18.20
N ALA A 400 -8.23 20.90 -17.79
CA ALA A 400 -7.67 20.98 -16.45
C ALA A 400 -8.74 20.83 -15.37
N GLY A 401 -8.43 20.04 -14.35
CA GLY A 401 -9.33 19.73 -13.22
C GLY A 401 -10.28 18.56 -13.45
N ILE A 402 -10.20 17.88 -14.59
CA ILE A 402 -10.83 16.57 -14.76
C ILE A 402 -9.89 15.52 -14.20
N PRO A 403 -10.31 14.71 -13.21
CA PRO A 403 -9.46 13.68 -12.66
C PRO A 403 -9.29 12.53 -13.66
N VAL A 404 -8.25 12.58 -14.44
CA VAL A 404 -7.85 11.52 -15.36
C VAL A 404 -6.51 10.95 -14.92
N SER A 405 -6.37 9.64 -15.10
CA SER A 405 -5.06 9.02 -15.06
C SER A 405 -4.27 9.40 -16.32
N TYR A 406 -2.97 9.20 -16.33
CA TYR A 406 -2.06 9.48 -17.47
C TYR A 406 -2.39 8.77 -18.79
N THR A 407 -3.61 8.29 -18.94
CA THR A 407 -4.06 7.55 -20.13
C THR A 407 -4.26 8.40 -21.37
N HIS A 408 -4.47 9.71 -21.20
CA HIS A 408 -4.71 10.63 -22.31
C HIS A 408 -3.75 11.81 -22.23
N LEU A 409 -2.49 11.54 -22.53
CA LEU A 409 -1.43 12.55 -22.60
C LEU A 409 -0.98 12.75 -24.03
N ARG A 410 -0.65 13.98 -24.34
CA ARG A 410 0.01 14.36 -25.58
C ARG A 410 1.40 14.88 -25.24
N ALA A 411 2.43 14.32 -25.85
CA ALA A 411 3.77 14.86 -25.76
C ALA A 411 3.76 16.31 -26.30
N HIS A 412 4.25 17.23 -25.48
CA HIS A 412 4.35 18.63 -25.87
C HIS A 412 5.61 18.80 -26.71
N GLU A 413 5.44 18.94 -28.03
CA GLU A 413 6.53 19.25 -28.91
C GLU A 413 6.94 20.72 -28.72
N THR A 414 7.93 20.93 -27.88
CA THR A 414 8.65 22.20 -27.90
C THR A 414 9.73 22.17 -28.93
N ARG A 415 10.06 23.31 -29.57
CA ARG A 415 11.19 23.45 -30.49
C ARG A 415 12.47 23.01 -29.76
N GLY A 416 13.02 21.87 -30.12
CA GLY A 416 14.19 21.29 -29.48
C GLY A 416 13.93 20.11 -28.55
N ASN A 417 12.71 19.74 -28.35
CA ASN A 417 12.38 18.58 -27.54
C ASN A 417 12.52 17.29 -28.37
N LEU A 418 13.57 16.55 -28.11
CA LEU A 418 13.99 15.39 -28.91
C LEU A 418 13.55 14.06 -28.32
N VAL A 419 12.94 14.04 -27.12
CA VAL A 419 12.64 12.79 -26.44
C VAL A 419 11.67 11.91 -27.23
N CYS A 420 10.63 12.49 -27.82
CA CYS A 420 9.72 11.74 -28.69
C CYS A 420 10.33 11.30 -30.02
N ARG A 421 11.38 11.98 -30.50
CA ARG A 421 12.07 11.63 -31.73
C ARG A 421 12.97 10.41 -31.56
N LEU A 422 13.55 10.24 -30.37
CA LEU A 422 14.38 9.07 -30.04
C LEU A 422 13.57 7.80 -29.85
N LEU A 423 12.28 7.92 -29.57
CA LEU A 423 11.37 6.77 -29.45
C LEU A 423 10.70 6.37 -30.76
N LEU A 424 10.86 7.19 -31.82
CA LEU A 424 10.29 6.97 -33.15
C LEU A 424 11.35 6.59 -34.20
N GLU A 425 12.64 6.63 -33.90
CA GLU A 425 13.77 6.12 -34.67
C GLU A 425 14.28 4.80 -34.02
#